data_21d20c7509f9555e2503e632526907b2
#
_entry.id   21d20c7509f9555e2503e632526907b2
#
_cell.length_a   1.000
_cell.length_b   1.000
_cell.length_c   1.000
_cell.angle_alpha   90.00
_cell.angle_beta   90.00
_cell.angle_gamma   90.00
#
_symmetry.space_group_name_H-M   'P 1'
#
loop_
_entity.id
_entity.type
_entity.pdbx_description
1 polymer ?
#
loop_
_entity_poly.entity_id
_entity_poly.type
_entity_poly.pdbx_seq_one_letter_code
_entity_poly.pdbx_strand_id
1 'polypeptide(L)'
;RKEYEAHPIELDPVIRLYFVQVPEPGLEQVDGDLQCLQQALGSDWGLSGLDIDPDVLQTLQAALRDGNWEVTVAVRNGSRIVAIWAGFRDRVYGAAVDVGSTTIAVHLCDLATGVILASAGAMNPQIRFGEDLMSRVSYAMLNPEGAGQMTAVVRSAINDLIMSASEQADVDSDHVLELTMVGNPIMHHLLLGLDTAPLGSSPFTLATDDAIEVKASTLDLELAAGAYAYIPPCIAGHIGADTAAVLLAETPWEYDKTSLIIDVGTNAEIILGSRDRVLVASSPTGPAFEGAQITNGQRAAPGAIERVRINPETLEPRFKVIGGELWSDEPGFEDELGDQGITGICGSGIIEAIAC
;
A
#
# COMPACT_ATOMS: atom_id res chain seq x y z
N ARG A 1 -4.18 -6.35 -17.02
CA ARG A 1 -3.19 -5.54 -16.28
C ARG A 1 -3.30 -4.12 -16.83
N LYS A 2 -3.68 -3.15 -16.01
CA LYS A 2 -3.48 -1.75 -16.37
C LYS A 2 -1.98 -1.49 -16.33
N GLU A 3 -1.38 -1.16 -17.45
CA GLU A 3 -0.03 -0.61 -17.49
C GLU A 3 -0.13 0.83 -16.97
N TYR A 4 0.48 1.08 -15.84
CA TYR A 4 0.64 2.44 -15.32
C TYR A 4 1.89 3.02 -15.96
N GLU A 5 1.77 4.13 -16.67
CA GLU A 5 2.92 4.95 -17.01
C GLU A 5 3.37 5.63 -15.71
N ALA A 6 4.34 5.00 -15.03
CA ALA A 6 4.95 5.61 -13.86
C ALA A 6 5.84 6.77 -14.30
N HIS A 7 5.68 7.92 -13.64
CA HIS A 7 6.65 8.99 -13.80
C HIS A 7 8.04 8.51 -13.33
N PRO A 8 9.12 8.88 -14.05
CA PRO A 8 10.45 8.53 -13.58
C PRO A 8 10.71 9.21 -12.23
N ILE A 9 10.99 8.40 -11.22
CA ILE A 9 11.36 8.87 -9.89
C ILE A 9 12.87 8.73 -9.68
N GLU A 10 13.49 9.69 -9.00
CA GLU A 10 14.84 9.54 -8.50
C GLU A 10 14.81 8.55 -7.33
N LEU A 11 15.58 7.48 -7.45
CA LEU A 11 15.58 6.41 -6.46
C LEU A 11 16.39 6.81 -5.23
N ASP A 12 15.72 7.05 -4.13
CA ASP A 12 16.32 7.32 -2.81
C ASP A 12 15.68 6.43 -1.75
N PRO A 13 16.08 5.15 -1.65
CA PRO A 13 15.44 4.20 -0.76
C PRO A 13 15.70 4.54 0.70
N VAL A 14 14.65 4.44 1.51
CA VAL A 14 14.70 4.65 2.97
C VAL A 14 15.59 3.64 3.68
N ILE A 15 15.74 2.44 3.11
CA ILE A 15 16.64 1.38 3.59
C ILE A 15 17.73 1.13 2.56
N ARG A 16 18.96 1.12 3.04
CA ARG A 16 20.15 0.78 2.24
C ARG A 16 20.91 -0.36 2.85
N LEU A 17 21.46 -1.21 2.00
CA LEU A 17 22.28 -2.36 2.41
C LEU A 17 23.76 -2.00 2.41
N TYR A 18 24.46 -2.46 3.44
CA TYR A 18 25.90 -2.27 3.61
C TYR A 18 26.53 -3.61 3.95
N PHE A 19 27.38 -4.11 3.04
CA PHE A 19 28.19 -5.29 3.31
C PHE A 19 29.49 -4.85 3.97
N VAL A 20 29.87 -5.55 5.05
CA VAL A 20 31.03 -5.19 5.85
C VAL A 20 31.67 -6.43 6.45
N GLN A 21 33.01 -6.42 6.53
CA GLN A 21 33.76 -7.39 7.29
C GLN A 21 34.11 -6.80 8.66
N VAL A 22 33.58 -7.40 9.70
CA VAL A 22 33.81 -6.98 11.07
C VAL A 22 35.06 -7.69 11.60
N PRO A 23 36.01 -7.00 12.24
CA PRO A 23 37.17 -7.65 12.86
C PRO A 23 36.76 -8.67 13.91
N GLU A 24 37.30 -9.87 13.82
CA GLU A 24 37.08 -10.90 14.85
C GLU A 24 37.70 -10.45 16.19
N PRO A 25 36.95 -10.49 17.32
CA PRO A 25 37.47 -10.06 18.59
C PRO A 25 38.64 -10.92 19.04
N GLY A 26 39.73 -10.25 19.41
CA GLY A 26 40.92 -10.86 20.00
C GLY A 26 41.01 -10.63 21.53
N LEU A 27 41.96 -11.29 22.15
CA LEU A 27 42.17 -11.15 23.62
C LEU A 27 42.52 -9.71 24.08
N GLU A 28 42.98 -8.88 23.14
CA GLU A 28 43.35 -7.48 23.39
C GLU A 28 42.24 -6.48 23.04
N GLN A 29 41.17 -6.94 22.39
CA GLN A 29 40.05 -6.10 21.99
C GLN A 29 38.91 -6.24 22.98
N VAL A 30 38.56 -5.15 23.62
CA VAL A 30 37.61 -5.08 24.76
C VAL A 30 36.21 -4.65 24.29
N ASP A 31 36.06 -4.20 23.01
CA ASP A 31 34.82 -3.69 22.48
C ASP A 31 33.81 -4.83 22.26
N GLY A 32 32.52 -4.51 22.45
CA GLY A 32 31.43 -5.44 22.15
C GLY A 32 31.19 -5.58 20.67
N ASP A 33 30.50 -6.65 20.26
CA ASP A 33 30.21 -6.97 18.85
C ASP A 33 29.51 -5.80 18.11
N LEU A 34 28.59 -5.09 18.79
CA LEU A 34 27.90 -3.92 18.19
C LEU A 34 28.87 -2.76 17.93
N GLN A 35 29.77 -2.49 18.85
CA GLN A 35 30.77 -1.42 18.70
C GLN A 35 31.72 -1.75 17.55
N CYS A 36 32.16 -3.02 17.44
CA CYS A 36 33.01 -3.48 16.34
C CYS A 36 32.29 -3.33 14.99
N LEU A 37 30.99 -3.70 14.92
CA LEU A 37 30.16 -3.52 13.72
C LEU A 37 30.02 -2.04 13.35
N GLN A 38 29.70 -1.18 14.33
CA GLN A 38 29.56 0.26 14.09
C GLN A 38 30.88 0.91 13.64
N GLN A 39 32.01 0.49 14.20
CA GLN A 39 33.34 0.94 13.76
C GLN A 39 33.65 0.52 12.33
N ALA A 40 33.37 -0.73 11.98
CA ALA A 40 33.56 -1.24 10.63
C ALA A 40 32.67 -0.49 9.60
N LEU A 41 31.39 -0.30 9.92
CA LEU A 41 30.46 0.51 9.09
C LEU A 41 30.93 1.97 8.96
N GLY A 42 31.50 2.54 10.02
CA GLY A 42 32.08 3.88 9.99
C GLY A 42 33.31 3.97 9.09
N SER A 43 34.19 2.99 9.18
CA SER A 43 35.44 2.93 8.40
C SER A 43 35.18 2.72 6.92
N ASP A 44 34.32 1.76 6.57
CA ASP A 44 34.16 1.32 5.19
C ASP A 44 33.11 2.16 4.43
N TRP A 45 32.09 2.66 5.13
CA TRP A 45 30.96 3.35 4.54
C TRP A 45 30.72 4.78 5.02
N GLY A 46 31.51 5.25 6.00
CA GLY A 46 31.38 6.60 6.56
C GLY A 46 30.13 6.80 7.42
N LEU A 47 29.51 5.72 7.88
CA LEU A 47 28.32 5.78 8.72
C LEU A 47 28.69 6.05 10.18
N SER A 48 27.97 6.94 10.84
CA SER A 48 28.25 7.32 12.23
C SER A 48 26.94 7.53 13.00
N GLY A 49 26.99 7.33 14.31
CA GLY A 49 25.83 7.54 15.17
C GLY A 49 24.68 6.56 14.91
N LEU A 50 25.01 5.36 14.40
CA LEU A 50 24.02 4.34 14.16
C LEU A 50 23.42 3.82 15.48
N ASP A 51 22.11 3.81 15.54
CA ASP A 51 21.34 3.10 16.55
C ASP A 51 20.99 1.70 16.03
N ILE A 52 20.68 0.77 16.92
CA ILE A 52 20.22 -0.57 16.56
C ILE A 52 18.85 -0.84 17.18
N ASP A 53 17.97 -1.41 16.38
CA ASP A 53 16.70 -1.88 16.88
C ASP A 53 16.91 -3.00 17.92
N PRO A 54 16.27 -2.93 19.10
CA PRO A 54 16.47 -3.94 20.17
C PRO A 54 16.19 -5.38 19.73
N ASP A 55 15.21 -5.60 18.84
CA ASP A 55 14.90 -6.94 18.35
C ASP A 55 15.97 -7.44 17.38
N VAL A 56 16.57 -6.54 16.59
CA VAL A 56 17.70 -6.84 15.69
C VAL A 56 18.98 -7.12 16.47
N LEU A 57 19.19 -6.44 17.59
CA LEU A 57 20.35 -6.67 18.46
C LEU A 57 20.42 -8.14 18.92
N GLN A 58 19.28 -8.79 19.10
CA GLN A 58 19.24 -10.22 19.51
C GLN A 58 19.81 -11.15 18.43
N THR A 59 19.80 -10.76 17.16
CA THR A 59 20.31 -11.57 16.04
C THR A 59 21.78 -11.28 15.72
N LEU A 60 22.34 -10.18 16.21
CA LEU A 60 23.67 -9.68 15.87
C LEU A 60 24.77 -10.75 16.04
N GLN A 61 24.82 -11.37 17.21
CA GLN A 61 25.90 -12.32 17.52
C GLN A 61 25.86 -13.56 16.64
N ALA A 62 24.66 -14.07 16.36
CA ALA A 62 24.49 -15.21 15.45
C ALA A 62 24.90 -14.82 14.02
N ALA A 63 24.42 -13.71 13.50
CA ALA A 63 24.74 -13.24 12.15
C ALA A 63 26.25 -13.06 11.93
N LEU A 64 26.96 -12.47 12.89
CA LEU A 64 28.42 -12.28 12.81
C LEU A 64 29.16 -13.62 12.76
N ARG A 65 28.77 -14.58 13.59
CA ARG A 65 29.46 -15.88 13.66
C ARG A 65 29.12 -16.78 12.49
N ASP A 66 27.84 -16.86 12.11
CA ASP A 66 27.38 -17.64 10.97
C ASP A 66 27.93 -17.10 9.65
N GLY A 67 28.13 -15.78 9.56
CA GLY A 67 28.76 -15.10 8.43
C GLY A 67 30.28 -15.11 8.46
N ASN A 68 30.91 -15.74 9.43
CA ASN A 68 32.36 -15.69 9.64
C ASN A 68 32.87 -14.23 9.62
N TRP A 69 32.13 -13.35 10.35
CA TRP A 69 32.39 -11.91 10.48
C TRP A 69 32.15 -11.08 9.21
N GLU A 70 31.63 -11.68 8.15
CA GLU A 70 31.13 -11.01 6.97
C GLU A 70 29.60 -10.91 7.07
N VAL A 71 29.06 -9.70 7.09
CA VAL A 71 27.63 -9.46 7.27
C VAL A 71 27.12 -8.37 6.33
N THR A 72 25.85 -8.48 5.96
CA THR A 72 25.11 -7.40 5.32
C THR A 72 24.17 -6.77 6.34
N VAL A 73 24.22 -5.46 6.45
CA VAL A 73 23.43 -4.66 7.40
C VAL A 73 22.44 -3.80 6.62
N ALA A 74 21.18 -3.84 7.01
CA ALA A 74 20.19 -2.91 6.51
C ALA A 74 20.10 -1.69 7.44
N VAL A 75 20.33 -0.50 6.90
CA VAL A 75 20.28 0.76 7.65
C VAL A 75 19.13 1.61 7.10
N ARG A 76 18.19 1.95 7.99
CA ARG A 76 17.04 2.79 7.72
C ARG A 76 17.36 4.26 8.03
N ASN A 77 16.99 5.16 7.09
CA ASN A 77 17.21 6.61 7.20
C ASN A 77 18.67 7.00 7.54
N GLY A 78 19.64 6.15 7.16
CA GLY A 78 21.06 6.39 7.43
C GLY A 78 21.45 6.39 8.90
N SER A 79 20.57 6.02 9.82
CA SER A 79 20.77 6.16 11.27
C SER A 79 20.41 4.93 12.08
N ARG A 80 19.58 4.01 11.60
CA ARG A 80 19.12 2.86 12.39
C ARG A 80 19.37 1.54 11.69
N ILE A 81 20.04 0.62 12.37
CA ILE A 81 20.21 -0.76 11.93
C ILE A 81 18.89 -1.50 12.19
N VAL A 82 18.26 -1.98 11.11
CA VAL A 82 16.95 -2.66 11.13
C VAL A 82 17.02 -4.13 10.73
N ALA A 83 18.15 -4.60 10.17
CA ALA A 83 18.40 -6.02 9.94
C ALA A 83 19.90 -6.29 9.81
N ILE A 84 20.30 -7.52 10.14
CA ILE A 84 21.67 -8.02 9.99
C ILE A 84 21.58 -9.46 9.51
N TRP A 85 22.28 -9.77 8.42
CA TRP A 85 22.34 -11.12 7.87
C TRP A 85 23.78 -11.57 7.68
N ALA A 86 24.02 -12.85 7.88
CA ALA A 86 25.28 -13.50 7.57
C ALA A 86 25.58 -13.44 6.05
N GLY A 87 26.80 -13.09 5.69
CA GLY A 87 27.27 -13.02 4.32
C GLY A 87 26.73 -11.84 3.51
N PHE A 88 26.97 -11.91 2.19
CA PHE A 88 26.57 -10.85 1.26
C PHE A 88 25.11 -10.98 0.83
N ARG A 89 24.38 -9.84 0.85
CA ARG A 89 23.04 -9.67 0.28
C ARG A 89 22.97 -8.37 -0.51
N ASP A 90 22.28 -8.40 -1.63
CA ASP A 90 22.12 -7.28 -2.54
C ASP A 90 20.68 -6.79 -2.69
N ARG A 91 19.72 -7.43 -1.98
CA ARG A 91 18.30 -7.12 -2.09
C ARG A 91 17.65 -6.96 -0.73
N VAL A 92 16.75 -5.99 -0.67
CA VAL A 92 15.84 -5.71 0.43
C VAL A 92 14.52 -5.21 -0.14
N TYR A 93 13.43 -5.56 0.50
CA TYR A 93 12.10 -5.35 -0.04
C TYR A 93 11.26 -4.44 0.85
N GLY A 94 10.30 -3.81 0.22
CA GLY A 94 9.25 -3.05 0.87
C GLY A 94 7.90 -3.33 0.24
N ALA A 95 6.83 -2.95 0.91
CA ALA A 95 5.49 -3.06 0.35
C ALA A 95 4.74 -1.73 0.44
N ALA A 96 4.08 -1.35 -0.67
CA ALA A 96 3.10 -0.29 -0.69
C ALA A 96 1.71 -0.91 -0.51
N VAL A 97 0.95 -0.42 0.48
CA VAL A 97 -0.35 -0.95 0.86
C VAL A 97 -1.39 0.15 0.76
N ASP A 98 -2.37 -0.05 -0.11
CA ASP A 98 -3.57 0.80 -0.18
C ASP A 98 -4.72 0.12 0.58
N VAL A 99 -5.13 0.71 1.68
CA VAL A 99 -6.22 0.23 2.53
C VAL A 99 -7.50 0.95 2.14
N GLY A 100 -8.04 0.58 0.97
CA GLY A 100 -9.30 1.11 0.49
C GLY A 100 -10.50 0.62 1.31
N SER A 101 -11.61 1.35 1.28
CA SER A 101 -12.84 0.95 1.95
C SER A 101 -13.43 -0.36 1.42
N THR A 102 -13.27 -0.61 0.12
CA THR A 102 -13.83 -1.79 -0.57
C THR A 102 -12.76 -2.82 -0.89
N THR A 103 -11.56 -2.40 -1.27
CA THR A 103 -10.47 -3.25 -1.73
C THR A 103 -9.17 -2.87 -1.01
N ILE A 104 -8.40 -3.86 -0.61
CA ILE A 104 -7.02 -3.66 -0.14
C ILE A 104 -6.10 -4.12 -1.26
N ALA A 105 -5.09 -3.32 -1.59
CA ALA A 105 -4.07 -3.65 -2.56
C ALA A 105 -2.68 -3.58 -1.93
N VAL A 106 -1.82 -4.54 -2.31
CA VAL A 106 -0.42 -4.63 -1.87
C VAL A 106 0.48 -4.76 -3.09
N HIS A 107 1.52 -3.93 -3.15
CA HIS A 107 2.57 -4.00 -4.15
C HIS A 107 3.91 -4.27 -3.46
N LEU A 108 4.50 -5.43 -3.72
CA LEU A 108 5.84 -5.78 -3.23
C LEU A 108 6.89 -5.17 -4.15
N CYS A 109 7.83 -4.42 -3.59
CA CYS A 109 8.84 -3.67 -4.32
C CYS A 109 10.25 -4.07 -3.88
N ASP A 110 11.16 -4.16 -4.83
CA ASP A 110 12.60 -4.17 -4.57
C ASP A 110 13.05 -2.73 -4.30
N LEU A 111 13.53 -2.46 -3.09
CA LEU A 111 13.91 -1.10 -2.67
C LEU A 111 15.22 -0.62 -3.30
N ALA A 112 16.07 -1.54 -3.79
CA ALA A 112 17.30 -1.18 -4.47
C ALA A 112 17.07 -0.71 -5.91
N THR A 113 15.98 -1.16 -6.55
CA THR A 113 15.69 -0.87 -7.96
C THR A 113 14.40 -0.09 -8.18
N GLY A 114 13.52 -0.03 -7.18
CA GLY A 114 12.17 0.55 -7.28
C GLY A 114 11.19 -0.28 -8.12
N VAL A 115 11.56 -1.51 -8.51
CA VAL A 115 10.71 -2.36 -9.35
C VAL A 115 9.64 -3.04 -8.50
N ILE A 116 8.40 -3.02 -8.98
CA ILE A 116 7.31 -3.80 -8.41
C ILE A 116 7.47 -5.25 -8.88
N LEU A 117 7.69 -6.15 -7.92
CA LEU A 117 7.93 -7.58 -8.16
C LEU A 117 6.63 -8.37 -8.29
N ALA A 118 5.67 -8.07 -7.41
CA ALA A 118 4.37 -8.71 -7.39
C ALA A 118 3.29 -7.77 -6.85
N SER A 119 2.03 -8.11 -7.12
CA SER A 119 0.88 -7.36 -6.61
C SER A 119 -0.21 -8.33 -6.19
N ALA A 120 -0.79 -8.11 -5.03
CA ALA A 120 -1.92 -8.86 -4.52
C ALA A 120 -3.05 -7.90 -4.12
N GLY A 121 -4.29 -8.35 -4.19
CA GLY A 121 -5.45 -7.56 -3.79
C GLY A 121 -6.61 -8.44 -3.36
N ALA A 122 -7.39 -7.95 -2.40
CA ALA A 122 -8.58 -8.63 -1.92
C ALA A 122 -9.66 -7.61 -1.54
N MET A 123 -10.90 -8.07 -1.43
CA MET A 123 -11.96 -7.28 -0.82
C MET A 123 -11.64 -7.00 0.63
N ASN A 124 -11.86 -5.76 1.07
CA ASN A 124 -11.69 -5.39 2.47
C ASN A 124 -12.69 -6.16 3.35
N PRO A 125 -12.24 -7.02 4.26
CA PRO A 125 -13.13 -7.85 5.08
C PRO A 125 -13.99 -7.02 6.05
N GLN A 126 -13.69 -5.73 6.24
CA GLN A 126 -14.51 -4.83 7.04
C GLN A 126 -15.87 -4.52 6.41
N ILE A 127 -16.12 -4.85 5.14
CA ILE A 127 -17.42 -4.70 4.46
C ILE A 127 -18.54 -5.41 5.24
N ARG A 128 -18.25 -6.51 5.90
CA ARG A 128 -19.23 -7.23 6.73
C ARG A 128 -19.76 -6.45 7.93
N PHE A 129 -19.06 -5.39 8.36
CA PHE A 129 -19.44 -4.50 9.45
C PHE A 129 -20.14 -3.23 8.96
N GLY A 130 -20.02 -2.92 7.66
CA GLY A 130 -20.65 -1.80 7.00
C GLY A 130 -20.13 -1.66 5.57
N GLU A 131 -21.05 -1.50 4.62
CA GLU A 131 -20.69 -1.36 3.19
C GLU A 131 -19.98 -0.04 2.89
N ASP A 132 -20.35 1.03 3.59
CA ASP A 132 -19.74 2.35 3.49
C ASP A 132 -19.01 2.76 4.78
N LEU A 133 -18.26 3.85 4.71
CA LEU A 133 -17.45 4.36 5.82
C LEU A 133 -18.28 4.75 7.04
N MET A 134 -19.41 5.42 6.84
CA MET A 134 -20.25 5.88 7.93
C MET A 134 -20.97 4.74 8.65
N SER A 135 -21.33 3.69 7.90
CA SER A 135 -21.86 2.45 8.49
C SER A 135 -20.85 1.77 9.41
N ARG A 136 -19.57 1.78 9.07
CA ARG A 136 -18.48 1.25 9.91
C ARG A 136 -18.27 2.08 11.16
N VAL A 137 -18.27 3.41 11.05
CA VAL A 137 -18.21 4.31 12.21
C VAL A 137 -19.40 4.07 13.13
N SER A 138 -20.61 3.96 12.56
CA SER A 138 -21.82 3.67 13.33
C SER A 138 -21.73 2.31 14.04
N TYR A 139 -21.20 1.30 13.35
CA TYR A 139 -20.97 -0.02 13.94
C TYR A 139 -20.00 0.06 15.13
N ALA A 140 -18.87 0.77 14.99
CA ALA A 140 -17.92 0.98 16.08
C ALA A 140 -18.55 1.70 17.27
N MET A 141 -19.39 2.70 17.04
CA MET A 141 -20.06 3.45 18.11
C MET A 141 -21.11 2.61 18.85
N LEU A 142 -21.80 1.71 18.16
CA LEU A 142 -22.88 0.89 18.74
C LEU A 142 -22.38 -0.40 19.38
N ASN A 143 -21.17 -0.86 19.03
CA ASN A 143 -20.59 -2.11 19.49
C ASN A 143 -19.24 -1.84 20.17
N PRO A 144 -19.11 -2.05 21.48
CA PRO A 144 -17.88 -1.73 22.23
C PRO A 144 -16.59 -2.37 21.68
N GLU A 145 -16.69 -3.56 21.09
CA GLU A 145 -15.56 -4.28 20.48
C GLU A 145 -15.47 -4.07 18.96
N GLY A 146 -16.38 -3.32 18.38
CA GLY A 146 -16.54 -3.20 16.93
C GLY A 146 -15.32 -2.62 16.24
N ALA A 147 -14.72 -1.57 16.79
CA ALA A 147 -13.50 -0.98 16.25
C ALA A 147 -12.33 -2.00 16.28
N GLY A 148 -12.12 -2.68 17.43
CA GLY A 148 -11.08 -3.70 17.56
C GLY A 148 -11.27 -4.88 16.61
N GLN A 149 -12.50 -5.33 16.38
CA GLN A 149 -12.79 -6.38 15.40
C GLN A 149 -12.44 -5.94 13.97
N MET A 150 -12.77 -4.70 13.60
CA MET A 150 -12.42 -4.15 12.29
C MET A 150 -10.91 -3.97 12.11
N THR A 151 -10.22 -3.53 13.17
CA THR A 151 -8.75 -3.45 13.20
C THR A 151 -8.11 -4.82 12.98
N ALA A 152 -8.53 -5.84 13.72
CA ALA A 152 -7.98 -7.18 13.61
C ALA A 152 -8.14 -7.77 12.21
N VAL A 153 -9.31 -7.64 11.60
CA VAL A 153 -9.55 -8.25 10.28
C VAL A 153 -8.82 -7.53 9.15
N VAL A 154 -8.63 -6.22 9.22
CA VAL A 154 -7.87 -5.49 8.19
C VAL A 154 -6.38 -5.81 8.28
N ARG A 155 -5.81 -5.89 9.49
CA ARG A 155 -4.41 -6.28 9.71
C ARG A 155 -4.14 -7.71 9.24
N SER A 156 -5.04 -8.65 9.55
CA SER A 156 -4.96 -10.03 9.06
C SER A 156 -4.99 -10.09 7.53
N ALA A 157 -5.89 -9.35 6.88
CA ALA A 157 -5.97 -9.32 5.42
C ALA A 157 -4.71 -8.73 4.78
N ILE A 158 -4.08 -7.74 5.41
CA ILE A 158 -2.80 -7.17 4.95
C ILE A 158 -1.68 -8.21 5.05
N ASN A 159 -1.59 -8.96 6.16
CA ASN A 159 -0.65 -10.07 6.31
C ASN A 159 -0.81 -11.10 5.18
N ASP A 160 -2.03 -11.57 4.95
CA ASP A 160 -2.33 -12.54 3.90
C ASP A 160 -1.91 -12.03 2.51
N LEU A 161 -2.13 -10.75 2.23
CA LEU A 161 -1.78 -10.14 0.94
C LEU A 161 -0.27 -9.94 0.77
N ILE A 162 0.44 -9.54 1.82
CA ILE A 162 1.91 -9.43 1.79
C ILE A 162 2.52 -10.81 1.56
N MET A 163 2.05 -11.83 2.28
CA MET A 163 2.49 -13.21 2.11
C MET A 163 2.23 -13.72 0.69
N SER A 164 1.02 -13.49 0.15
CA SER A 164 0.69 -13.85 -1.22
C SER A 164 1.56 -13.14 -2.26
N ALA A 165 1.87 -11.85 -2.09
CA ALA A 165 2.76 -11.12 -2.98
C ALA A 165 4.20 -11.62 -2.87
N SER A 166 4.66 -11.97 -1.67
CA SER A 166 5.98 -12.54 -1.42
C SER A 166 6.15 -13.91 -2.07
N GLU A 167 5.15 -14.79 -1.94
CA GLU A 167 5.11 -16.09 -2.62
C GLU A 167 5.15 -15.95 -4.15
N GLN A 168 4.38 -15.01 -4.73
CA GLN A 168 4.39 -14.75 -6.17
C GLN A 168 5.75 -14.27 -6.69
N ALA A 169 6.50 -13.56 -5.87
CA ALA A 169 7.82 -13.01 -6.20
C ALA A 169 8.98 -13.96 -5.84
N ASP A 170 8.71 -15.09 -5.20
CA ASP A 170 9.73 -16.00 -4.61
C ASP A 170 10.64 -15.23 -3.63
N VAL A 171 10.04 -14.40 -2.77
CA VAL A 171 10.70 -13.57 -1.76
C VAL A 171 10.26 -14.05 -0.38
N ASP A 172 11.21 -14.19 0.53
CA ASP A 172 10.92 -14.44 1.93
C ASP A 172 10.38 -13.14 2.59
N SER A 173 9.23 -13.21 3.24
CA SER A 173 8.61 -12.08 3.94
C SER A 173 9.50 -11.48 5.04
N ASP A 174 10.42 -12.27 5.62
CA ASP A 174 11.44 -11.80 6.57
C ASP A 174 12.46 -10.83 5.95
N HIS A 175 12.42 -10.62 4.65
CA HIS A 175 13.22 -9.61 3.95
C HIS A 175 12.42 -8.35 3.58
N VAL A 176 11.15 -8.29 3.92
CA VAL A 176 10.30 -7.09 3.78
C VAL A 176 10.48 -6.24 5.05
N LEU A 177 11.20 -5.13 4.91
CA LEU A 177 11.60 -4.28 6.03
C LEU A 177 10.88 -2.93 6.10
N GLU A 178 10.23 -2.50 5.03
CA GLU A 178 9.53 -1.22 5.00
C GLU A 178 8.14 -1.38 4.40
N LEU A 179 7.17 -0.76 5.05
CA LEU A 179 5.80 -0.66 4.56
C LEU A 179 5.43 0.82 4.42
N THR A 180 4.85 1.20 3.30
CA THR A 180 4.11 2.47 3.19
C THR A 180 2.64 2.14 3.06
N MET A 181 1.82 2.63 3.99
CA MET A 181 0.42 2.26 4.10
C MET A 181 -0.45 3.51 3.98
N VAL A 182 -1.34 3.52 3.01
CA VAL A 182 -2.25 4.64 2.74
C VAL A 182 -3.70 4.21 2.88
N GLY A 183 -4.59 5.16 3.04
CA GLY A 183 -6.03 4.97 3.09
C GLY A 183 -6.74 6.24 3.50
N ASN A 184 -8.07 6.24 3.37
CA ASN A 184 -8.87 7.35 3.84
C ASN A 184 -8.84 7.48 5.38
N PRO A 185 -9.28 8.61 5.96
CA PRO A 185 -9.17 8.86 7.41
C PRO A 185 -9.77 7.78 8.31
N ILE A 186 -10.87 7.15 7.89
CA ILE A 186 -11.51 6.09 8.69
C ILE A 186 -10.69 4.80 8.63
N MET A 187 -10.18 4.44 7.44
CA MET A 187 -9.29 3.29 7.29
C MET A 187 -7.97 3.50 8.03
N HIS A 188 -7.41 4.71 7.98
CA HIS A 188 -6.25 5.11 8.76
C HIS A 188 -6.46 4.87 10.27
N HIS A 189 -7.58 5.33 10.83
CA HIS A 189 -7.88 5.14 12.25
C HIS A 189 -8.10 3.68 12.61
N LEU A 190 -8.87 2.94 11.80
CA LEU A 190 -9.12 1.51 12.04
C LEU A 190 -7.84 0.67 11.91
N LEU A 191 -6.94 0.99 10.98
CA LEU A 191 -5.65 0.32 10.83
C LEU A 191 -4.79 0.51 12.08
N LEU A 192 -4.74 1.74 12.60
CA LEU A 192 -3.95 2.11 13.78
C LEU A 192 -4.63 1.73 15.10
N GLY A 193 -5.89 1.31 15.09
CA GLY A 193 -6.65 1.01 16.30
C GLY A 193 -7.09 2.27 17.07
N LEU A 194 -7.24 3.40 16.36
CA LEU A 194 -7.69 4.67 16.88
C LEU A 194 -9.23 4.77 16.87
N ASP A 195 -9.79 5.59 17.75
CA ASP A 195 -11.23 5.85 17.79
C ASP A 195 -11.70 6.58 16.53
N THR A 196 -12.71 6.02 15.86
CA THR A 196 -13.33 6.60 14.66
C THR A 196 -14.56 7.45 14.95
N ALA A 197 -15.09 7.46 16.17
CA ALA A 197 -16.32 8.19 16.52
C ALA A 197 -16.22 9.69 16.22
N PRO A 198 -15.10 10.40 16.51
CA PRO A 198 -14.96 11.81 16.16
C PRO A 198 -15.02 12.09 14.65
N LEU A 199 -14.70 11.11 13.80
CA LEU A 199 -14.83 11.21 12.34
C LEU A 199 -16.28 11.03 11.86
N GLY A 200 -17.16 10.56 12.70
CA GLY A 200 -18.58 10.32 12.38
C GLY A 200 -19.46 11.56 12.42
N SER A 201 -18.99 12.68 12.95
CA SER A 201 -19.76 13.90 13.09
C SER A 201 -18.89 15.16 13.00
N SER A 202 -19.53 16.26 12.55
CA SER A 202 -18.83 17.55 12.49
C SER A 202 -18.23 17.93 13.86
N PRO A 203 -16.97 18.40 13.90
CA PRO A 203 -16.11 18.85 12.81
C PRO A 203 -15.22 17.78 12.13
N PHE A 204 -15.51 16.48 12.29
CA PHE A 204 -14.78 15.36 11.67
C PHE A 204 -13.29 15.35 12.03
N THR A 205 -13.02 15.34 13.32
CA THR A 205 -11.66 15.53 13.86
C THR A 205 -10.85 14.25 13.80
N LEU A 206 -9.67 14.33 13.19
CA LEU A 206 -8.64 13.29 13.23
C LEU A 206 -8.02 13.19 14.63
N ALA A 207 -7.55 12.01 15.01
CA ALA A 207 -6.70 11.85 16.19
C ALA A 207 -5.32 12.48 15.95
N THR A 208 -4.82 12.38 14.71
CA THR A 208 -3.64 13.06 14.22
C THR A 208 -3.72 13.20 12.71
N ASP A 209 -3.16 14.27 12.18
CA ASP A 209 -2.92 14.54 10.78
C ASP A 209 -1.43 14.38 10.40
N ASP A 210 -0.55 14.16 11.39
CA ASP A 210 0.87 13.90 11.18
C ASP A 210 1.13 12.51 10.57
N ALA A 211 2.30 12.38 9.92
CA ALA A 211 2.82 11.08 9.52
C ALA A 211 3.12 10.21 10.75
N ILE A 212 2.82 8.93 10.65
CA ILE A 212 3.08 7.96 11.71
C ILE A 212 4.13 6.95 11.25
N GLU A 213 5.08 6.67 12.11
CA GLU A 213 6.12 5.70 11.93
C GLU A 213 6.14 4.75 13.12
N VAL A 214 5.87 3.49 12.87
CA VAL A 214 5.78 2.46 13.91
C VAL A 214 6.43 1.15 13.44
N LYS A 215 6.80 0.30 14.37
CA LYS A 215 7.19 -1.07 14.03
C LYS A 215 6.00 -1.83 13.42
N ALA A 216 6.27 -2.63 12.40
CA ALA A 216 5.26 -3.48 11.78
C ALA A 216 4.57 -4.39 12.80
N SER A 217 5.32 -4.91 13.77
CA SER A 217 4.80 -5.72 14.87
C SER A 217 3.78 -4.99 15.78
N THR A 218 3.85 -3.66 15.90
CA THR A 218 2.85 -2.86 16.63
C THR A 218 1.48 -2.90 15.95
N LEU A 219 1.47 -3.17 14.64
CA LEU A 219 0.26 -3.33 13.83
C LEU A 219 -0.09 -4.82 13.62
N ASP A 220 0.41 -5.72 14.44
CA ASP A 220 0.22 -7.18 14.32
C ASP A 220 0.61 -7.70 12.91
N LEU A 221 1.58 -7.05 12.25
CA LEU A 221 2.07 -7.49 10.96
C LEU A 221 3.24 -8.46 11.15
N GLU A 222 3.13 -9.63 10.50
CA GLU A 222 4.05 -10.77 10.64
C GLU A 222 5.20 -10.65 9.62
N LEU A 223 6.15 -9.77 9.91
CA LEU A 223 7.32 -9.47 9.10
C LEU A 223 8.60 -9.57 9.91
N ALA A 224 9.74 -9.24 9.29
CA ALA A 224 11.02 -9.15 9.98
C ALA A 224 10.92 -8.31 11.26
N ALA A 225 11.63 -8.74 12.32
CA ALA A 225 11.60 -8.07 13.61
C ALA A 225 11.97 -6.58 13.57
N GLY A 226 12.79 -6.19 12.60
CA GLY A 226 13.17 -4.80 12.36
C GLY A 226 12.32 -4.06 11.31
N ALA A 227 11.23 -4.64 10.84
CA ALA A 227 10.36 -4.01 9.85
C ALA A 227 9.57 -2.83 10.43
N TYR A 228 9.45 -1.77 9.63
CA TYR A 228 8.69 -0.55 9.97
C TYR A 228 7.53 -0.31 9.00
N ALA A 229 6.48 0.29 9.52
CA ALA A 229 5.37 0.82 8.75
C ALA A 229 5.38 2.35 8.84
N TYR A 230 5.37 3.00 7.69
CA TYR A 230 5.19 4.43 7.51
C TYR A 230 3.78 4.69 6.98
N ILE A 231 3.03 5.50 7.68
CA ILE A 231 1.69 5.94 7.30
C ILE A 231 1.80 7.44 7.01
N PRO A 232 1.67 7.88 5.75
CA PRO A 232 1.73 9.29 5.39
C PRO A 232 0.64 10.11 6.09
N PRO A 233 0.80 11.45 6.17
CA PRO A 233 -0.15 12.32 6.84
C PRO A 233 -1.52 12.31 6.14
N CYS A 234 -2.60 12.43 6.91
CA CYS A 234 -3.90 12.79 6.39
C CYS A 234 -3.95 14.31 6.13
N ILE A 235 -4.67 14.73 5.09
CA ILE A 235 -4.79 16.16 4.73
C ILE A 235 -5.90 16.84 5.56
N ALA A 236 -7.01 16.13 5.75
CA ALA A 236 -8.16 16.60 6.51
C ALA A 236 -9.07 15.44 6.93
N GLY A 237 -10.08 15.68 7.75
CA GLY A 237 -11.01 14.65 8.26
C GLY A 237 -11.74 13.80 7.22
N HIS A 238 -11.79 14.23 5.97
CA HIS A 238 -12.34 13.47 4.83
C HIS A 238 -11.32 13.21 3.72
N ILE A 239 -10.07 13.63 3.88
CA ILE A 239 -9.03 13.54 2.86
C ILE A 239 -7.82 12.87 3.50
N GLY A 240 -7.61 11.61 3.14
CA GLY A 240 -6.66 10.73 3.80
C GLY A 240 -5.26 10.71 3.18
N ALA A 241 -4.47 9.76 3.65
CA ALA A 241 -3.14 9.48 3.16
C ALA A 241 -3.14 8.91 1.72
N ASP A 242 -4.22 8.27 1.30
CA ASP A 242 -4.47 7.85 -0.08
C ASP A 242 -4.43 9.04 -1.05
N THR A 243 -5.16 10.10 -0.74
CA THR A 243 -5.12 11.34 -1.52
C THR A 243 -3.76 12.02 -1.46
N ALA A 244 -3.07 11.98 -0.31
CA ALA A 244 -1.70 12.49 -0.21
C ALA A 244 -0.75 11.71 -1.14
N ALA A 245 -0.91 10.39 -1.24
CA ALA A 245 -0.14 9.56 -2.17
C ALA A 245 -0.44 9.88 -3.64
N VAL A 246 -1.71 10.10 -4.00
CA VAL A 246 -2.09 10.56 -5.36
C VAL A 246 -1.43 11.91 -5.69
N LEU A 247 -1.43 12.84 -4.74
CA LEU A 247 -0.74 14.13 -4.90
C LEU A 247 0.76 13.96 -5.13
N LEU A 248 1.42 13.06 -4.40
CA LEU A 248 2.84 12.76 -4.58
C LEU A 248 3.14 12.08 -5.93
N ALA A 249 2.23 11.24 -6.40
CA ALA A 249 2.39 10.56 -7.69
C ALA A 249 2.19 11.50 -8.88
N GLU A 250 1.23 12.42 -8.80
CA GLU A 250 0.84 13.30 -9.90
C GLU A 250 1.54 14.67 -9.88
N THR A 251 2.15 15.05 -8.76
CA THR A 251 2.93 16.28 -8.55
C THR A 251 2.34 17.55 -9.22
N PRO A 252 1.06 17.90 -9.00
CA PRO A 252 0.40 18.99 -9.73
C PRO A 252 1.07 20.37 -9.53
N TRP A 253 1.86 20.54 -8.49
CA TRP A 253 2.64 21.76 -8.21
C TRP A 253 3.88 21.94 -9.12
N GLU A 254 4.26 20.93 -9.90
CA GLU A 254 5.36 21.04 -10.85
C GLU A 254 4.92 21.66 -12.18
N TYR A 255 3.61 21.77 -12.42
CA TYR A 255 3.04 22.24 -13.67
C TYR A 255 2.49 23.66 -13.56
N ASP A 256 2.73 24.48 -14.61
CA ASP A 256 2.15 25.83 -14.73
C ASP A 256 0.66 25.77 -15.09
N LYS A 257 0.23 24.70 -15.76
CA LYS A 257 -1.18 24.50 -16.12
C LYS A 257 -1.93 23.88 -14.96
N THR A 258 -3.14 24.39 -14.73
CA THR A 258 -4.05 23.77 -13.78
C THR A 258 -4.47 22.37 -14.23
N SER A 259 -4.20 21.39 -13.38
CA SER A 259 -4.59 19.99 -13.56
C SER A 259 -5.80 19.67 -12.70
N LEU A 260 -6.73 18.92 -13.25
CA LEU A 260 -7.85 18.31 -12.51
C LEU A 260 -7.56 16.81 -12.40
N ILE A 261 -7.40 16.34 -11.16
CA ILE A 261 -7.21 14.92 -10.85
C ILE A 261 -8.45 14.47 -10.09
N ILE A 262 -9.02 13.35 -10.47
CA ILE A 262 -10.21 12.78 -9.83
C ILE A 262 -9.93 11.32 -9.51
N ASP A 263 -9.90 11.01 -8.22
CA ASP A 263 -9.88 9.63 -7.73
C ASP A 263 -11.32 9.20 -7.44
N VAL A 264 -11.80 8.20 -8.17
CA VAL A 264 -13.21 7.78 -8.14
C VAL A 264 -13.33 6.43 -7.46
N GLY A 265 -13.86 6.45 -6.24
CA GLY A 265 -14.19 5.26 -5.45
C GLY A 265 -15.59 5.37 -4.82
N THR A 266 -15.76 4.80 -3.67
CA THR A 266 -16.96 4.98 -2.80
C THR A 266 -17.14 6.45 -2.40
N ASN A 267 -16.03 7.16 -2.23
CA ASN A 267 -15.95 8.61 -2.27
C ASN A 267 -15.15 9.02 -3.51
N ALA A 268 -15.31 10.25 -3.95
CA ALA A 268 -14.46 10.82 -4.98
C ALA A 268 -13.65 11.96 -4.39
N GLU A 269 -12.34 11.85 -4.49
CA GLU A 269 -11.42 12.92 -4.16
C GLU A 269 -11.11 13.72 -5.43
N ILE A 270 -11.42 15.01 -5.35
CA ILE A 270 -11.29 15.95 -6.47
C ILE A 270 -10.15 16.90 -6.15
N ILE A 271 -9.11 16.86 -6.94
CA ILE A 271 -7.91 17.68 -6.78
C ILE A 271 -7.81 18.65 -7.95
N LEU A 272 -7.70 19.93 -7.63
CA LEU A 272 -7.44 20.98 -8.59
C LEU A 272 -6.11 21.63 -8.24
N GLY A 273 -5.07 21.43 -9.05
CA GLY A 273 -3.71 21.81 -8.71
C GLY A 273 -2.93 22.48 -9.82
N SER A 274 -2.07 23.41 -9.43
CA SER A 274 -1.04 24.03 -10.25
C SER A 274 0.12 24.42 -9.35
N ARG A 275 1.20 24.98 -9.94
CA ARG A 275 2.35 25.49 -9.20
C ARG A 275 1.97 26.49 -8.08
N ASP A 276 0.95 27.30 -8.30
CA ASP A 276 0.58 28.36 -7.36
C ASP A 276 -0.30 27.86 -6.22
N ARG A 277 -1.13 26.85 -6.48
CA ARG A 277 -2.13 26.40 -5.52
C ARG A 277 -2.60 24.99 -5.81
N VAL A 278 -2.81 24.20 -4.74
CA VAL A 278 -3.51 22.91 -4.76
C VAL A 278 -4.73 22.99 -3.85
N LEU A 279 -5.88 22.60 -4.37
CA LEU A 279 -7.15 22.48 -3.65
C LEU A 279 -7.62 21.05 -3.74
N VAL A 280 -8.13 20.53 -2.62
CA VAL A 280 -8.68 19.17 -2.55
C VAL A 280 -10.06 19.21 -1.91
N ALA A 281 -10.97 18.40 -2.45
CA ALA A 281 -12.30 18.20 -1.90
C ALA A 281 -12.68 16.74 -2.00
N SER A 282 -13.41 16.22 -1.00
CA SER A 282 -14.02 14.90 -1.04
C SER A 282 -15.52 15.02 -1.25
N SER A 283 -16.09 14.16 -2.06
CA SER A 283 -17.51 14.10 -2.37
C SER A 283 -18.01 12.66 -2.24
N PRO A 284 -19.09 12.39 -1.49
CA PRO A 284 -19.65 11.05 -1.45
C PRO A 284 -20.27 10.72 -2.82
N THR A 285 -19.77 9.68 -3.48
CA THR A 285 -20.31 9.15 -4.74
C THR A 285 -21.28 8.01 -4.49
N GLY A 286 -21.16 7.36 -3.34
CA GLY A 286 -21.88 6.15 -3.01
C GLY A 286 -21.38 4.92 -3.80
N PRO A 287 -21.96 3.74 -3.55
CA PRO A 287 -21.47 2.49 -4.15
C PRO A 287 -21.93 2.30 -5.62
N ALA A 288 -22.65 3.26 -6.20
CA ALA A 288 -23.17 3.15 -7.57
C ALA A 288 -22.04 3.01 -8.61
N PHE A 289 -20.94 3.76 -8.45
CA PHE A 289 -19.77 3.64 -9.34
C PHE A 289 -18.98 2.34 -9.14
N GLU A 290 -19.28 1.58 -8.11
CA GLU A 290 -18.79 0.21 -7.92
C GLU A 290 -19.79 -0.84 -8.42
N GLY A 291 -20.84 -0.44 -9.11
CA GLY A 291 -21.90 -1.30 -9.65
C GLY A 291 -22.96 -1.71 -8.62
N ALA A 292 -22.87 -1.27 -7.36
CA ALA A 292 -23.88 -1.59 -6.37
C ALA A 292 -25.13 -0.71 -6.54
N GLN A 293 -26.32 -1.26 -6.20
CA GLN A 293 -27.61 -0.58 -6.28
C GLN A 293 -28.07 -0.22 -7.73
N ILE A 294 -27.40 -0.74 -8.74
CA ILE A 294 -27.77 -0.62 -10.15
C ILE A 294 -28.28 -1.97 -10.65
N THR A 295 -29.39 -1.99 -11.39
CA THR A 295 -29.92 -3.22 -12.00
C THR A 295 -28.85 -3.82 -12.92
N ASN A 296 -28.46 -5.08 -12.68
CA ASN A 296 -27.34 -5.76 -13.32
C ASN A 296 -25.96 -5.13 -13.07
N GLY A 297 -25.85 -4.17 -12.15
CA GLY A 297 -24.57 -3.66 -11.69
C GLY A 297 -23.86 -4.68 -10.79
N GLN A 298 -22.54 -4.74 -10.91
CA GLN A 298 -21.71 -5.56 -10.03
C GLN A 298 -20.32 -4.94 -9.85
N ARG A 299 -19.60 -5.43 -8.86
CA ARG A 299 -18.19 -5.08 -8.67
C ARG A 299 -17.33 -5.62 -9.80
N ALA A 300 -16.18 -5.00 -10.03
CA ALA A 300 -15.21 -5.45 -11.01
C ALA A 300 -14.71 -6.87 -10.66
N ALA A 301 -15.20 -7.85 -11.40
CA ALA A 301 -14.87 -9.26 -11.27
C ALA A 301 -14.92 -9.92 -12.66
N PRO A 302 -14.29 -11.07 -12.87
CA PRO A 302 -14.39 -11.79 -14.11
C PRO A 302 -15.86 -11.98 -14.53
N GLY A 303 -16.17 -11.76 -15.83
CA GLY A 303 -17.53 -11.78 -16.35
C GLY A 303 -18.26 -10.42 -16.31
N ALA A 304 -17.74 -9.40 -15.62
CA ALA A 304 -18.32 -8.05 -15.62
C ALA A 304 -17.94 -7.27 -16.87
N ILE A 305 -18.89 -6.58 -17.48
CA ILE A 305 -18.63 -5.60 -18.56
C ILE A 305 -17.85 -4.43 -17.96
N GLU A 306 -16.62 -4.19 -18.44
CA GLU A 306 -15.75 -3.11 -17.96
C GLU A 306 -15.53 -1.98 -18.98
N ARG A 307 -15.68 -2.26 -20.27
CA ARG A 307 -15.51 -1.29 -21.35
C ARG A 307 -16.75 -1.29 -22.23
N VAL A 308 -17.19 -0.12 -22.62
CA VAL A 308 -18.35 0.08 -23.52
C VAL A 308 -18.01 1.10 -24.59
N ARG A 309 -18.45 0.84 -25.81
CA ARG A 309 -18.43 1.79 -26.91
C ARG A 309 -19.79 1.73 -27.62
N ILE A 310 -20.41 2.87 -27.85
CA ILE A 310 -21.69 2.98 -28.58
C ILE A 310 -21.42 3.59 -29.94
N ASN A 311 -21.87 2.94 -31.00
CA ASN A 311 -21.79 3.49 -32.33
C ASN A 311 -22.74 4.72 -32.41
N PRO A 312 -22.22 5.94 -32.71
CA PRO A 312 -23.05 7.14 -32.68
C PRO A 312 -24.13 7.19 -33.76
N GLU A 313 -24.03 6.39 -34.84
CA GLU A 313 -25.00 6.36 -35.94
C GLU A 313 -26.07 5.28 -35.74
N THR A 314 -25.65 4.07 -35.30
CA THR A 314 -26.57 2.92 -35.14
C THR A 314 -27.07 2.76 -33.73
N LEU A 315 -26.43 3.41 -32.73
CA LEU A 315 -26.66 3.25 -31.32
C LEU A 315 -26.42 1.83 -30.80
N GLU A 316 -25.73 1.00 -31.58
CA GLU A 316 -25.39 -0.36 -31.20
C GLU A 316 -24.17 -0.34 -30.22
N PRO A 317 -24.28 -0.95 -29.03
CA PRO A 317 -23.18 -1.07 -28.12
C PRO A 317 -22.26 -2.24 -28.47
N ARG A 318 -20.96 -2.06 -28.28
CA ARG A 318 -19.99 -3.14 -28.15
C ARG A 318 -19.27 -3.00 -26.83
N PHE A 319 -18.86 -4.11 -26.24
CA PHE A 319 -18.28 -4.09 -24.89
C PHE A 319 -17.19 -5.15 -24.75
N LYS A 320 -16.34 -4.96 -23.73
CA LYS A 320 -15.39 -5.96 -23.24
C LYS A 320 -15.76 -6.38 -21.84
N VAL A 321 -15.37 -7.60 -21.51
CA VAL A 321 -15.63 -8.22 -20.21
C VAL A 321 -14.32 -8.46 -19.47
N ILE A 322 -14.29 -8.26 -18.17
CA ILE A 322 -13.12 -8.57 -17.36
C ILE A 322 -12.78 -10.07 -17.49
N GLY A 323 -11.54 -10.34 -17.88
CA GLY A 323 -11.03 -11.70 -18.11
C GLY A 323 -11.00 -12.09 -19.60
N GLY A 324 -11.59 -11.27 -20.51
CA GLY A 324 -11.52 -11.44 -21.95
C GLY A 324 -10.75 -10.31 -22.65
N GLU A 325 -10.17 -10.62 -23.80
CA GLU A 325 -9.43 -9.65 -24.64
C GLU A 325 -10.26 -9.17 -25.83
N LEU A 326 -11.28 -9.94 -26.22
CA LEU A 326 -12.11 -9.64 -27.39
C LEU A 326 -13.25 -8.66 -27.08
N TRP A 327 -13.67 -7.91 -28.08
CA TRP A 327 -14.91 -7.13 -28.03
C TRP A 327 -16.11 -8.02 -28.38
N SER A 328 -17.29 -7.67 -27.87
CA SER A 328 -18.54 -8.43 -28.06
C SER A 328 -18.97 -8.61 -29.53
N ASP A 329 -18.44 -7.80 -30.43
CA ASP A 329 -18.68 -7.88 -31.87
C ASP A 329 -17.57 -8.64 -32.63
N GLU A 330 -16.54 -9.17 -31.95
CA GLU A 330 -15.45 -9.91 -32.57
C GLU A 330 -15.73 -11.42 -32.59
N PRO A 331 -15.32 -12.13 -33.66
CA PRO A 331 -15.47 -13.57 -33.72
C PRO A 331 -14.72 -14.28 -32.58
N GLY A 332 -15.38 -15.23 -31.92
CA GLY A 332 -14.80 -15.99 -30.82
C GLY A 332 -15.06 -15.40 -29.42
N PHE A 333 -15.74 -14.28 -29.31
CA PHE A 333 -16.05 -13.65 -28.02
C PHE A 333 -16.83 -14.59 -27.08
N GLU A 334 -17.86 -15.28 -27.57
CA GLU A 334 -18.64 -16.23 -26.77
C GLU A 334 -17.80 -17.45 -26.32
N ASP A 335 -16.89 -17.91 -27.20
CA ASP A 335 -16.00 -19.02 -26.89
C ASP A 335 -14.98 -18.62 -25.82
N GLU A 336 -14.47 -17.35 -25.86
CA GLU A 336 -13.55 -16.82 -24.86
C GLU A 336 -14.20 -16.71 -23.48
N LEU A 337 -15.48 -16.34 -23.40
CA LEU A 337 -16.22 -16.26 -22.13
C LEU A 337 -16.48 -17.63 -21.50
N GLY A 338 -16.58 -18.68 -22.30
CA GLY A 338 -16.85 -20.04 -21.85
C GLY A 338 -18.10 -20.15 -20.96
N ASP A 339 -18.01 -20.99 -19.94
CA ASP A 339 -19.13 -21.21 -18.99
C ASP A 339 -19.41 -20.02 -18.05
N GLN A 340 -18.48 -19.06 -17.95
CA GLN A 340 -18.60 -17.91 -17.06
C GLN A 340 -19.67 -16.93 -17.53
N GLY A 341 -19.75 -16.68 -18.83
CA GLY A 341 -20.71 -15.77 -19.45
C GLY A 341 -20.58 -14.32 -18.97
N ILE A 342 -21.55 -13.49 -19.33
CA ILE A 342 -21.67 -12.11 -18.86
C ILE A 342 -22.47 -12.12 -17.56
N THR A 343 -21.88 -11.61 -16.47
CA THR A 343 -22.48 -11.63 -15.15
C THR A 343 -23.12 -10.30 -14.73
N GLY A 344 -22.68 -9.19 -15.34
CA GLY A 344 -23.20 -7.85 -15.08
C GLY A 344 -22.31 -6.76 -15.65
N ILE A 345 -22.47 -5.52 -15.18
CA ILE A 345 -21.66 -4.36 -15.57
C ILE A 345 -20.99 -3.75 -14.34
N CYS A 346 -19.68 -3.52 -14.40
CA CYS A 346 -18.96 -2.84 -13.31
C CYS A 346 -18.94 -1.32 -13.50
N GLY A 347 -18.45 -0.61 -12.48
CA GLY A 347 -18.44 0.85 -12.44
C GLY A 347 -17.79 1.50 -13.66
N SER A 348 -16.65 0.98 -14.14
CA SER A 348 -16.00 1.51 -15.34
C SER A 348 -16.87 1.35 -16.59
N GLY A 349 -17.54 0.21 -16.74
CA GLY A 349 -18.49 -0.02 -17.83
C GLY A 349 -19.68 0.94 -17.78
N ILE A 350 -20.21 1.23 -16.58
CA ILE A 350 -21.31 2.18 -16.37
C ILE A 350 -20.87 3.60 -16.77
N ILE A 351 -19.70 4.05 -16.33
CA ILE A 351 -19.16 5.37 -16.67
C ILE A 351 -18.95 5.51 -18.17
N GLU A 352 -18.36 4.50 -18.83
CA GLU A 352 -18.15 4.53 -20.28
C GLU A 352 -19.48 4.52 -21.05
N ALA A 353 -20.48 3.75 -20.58
CA ALA A 353 -21.80 3.73 -21.22
C ALA A 353 -22.52 5.09 -21.16
N ILE A 354 -22.31 5.87 -20.09
CA ILE A 354 -22.89 7.22 -19.96
C ILE A 354 -22.09 8.25 -20.76
N ALA A 355 -20.77 8.04 -20.90
CA ALA A 355 -19.87 8.97 -21.58
C ALA A 355 -19.93 8.87 -23.11
N CYS A 356 -20.43 7.78 -23.67
CA CYS A 356 -20.65 7.58 -25.11
C CYS A 356 -21.95 8.24 -25.58
#